data_23879c02b5466964c8baeb7a2499384b
#
_entry.id   23879c02b5466964c8baeb7a2499384b
#
_cell.length_a   1.000
_cell.length_b   1.000
_cell.length_c   1.000
_cell.angle_alpha   90.00
_cell.angle_beta   90.00
_cell.angle_gamma   90.00
#
_symmetry.space_group_name_H-M   'P 1'
#
loop_
_entity.id
_entity.type
_entity.pdbx_description
1 polymer ?
#
loop_
_entity_poly.entity_id
_entity_poly.type
_entity_poly.pdbx_seq_one_letter_code
_entity_poly.pdbx_strand_id
1 'polypeptide(L)'
;MPIFLGIHKLPSELTAPEVEEGYAKYKANAIAKGLKPLSAIYSIDKGFAHCQTEAENADRVRQAHEGSAIPLEDVVEVKSIQ
;
A
#
# COMPACT_ATOMS: atom_id res chain seq x y z
N MET A 1 9.81 6.63 -12.72
CA MET A 1 9.81 5.22 -12.27
C MET A 1 8.42 4.62 -12.41
N PRO A 2 8.34 3.29 -12.54
CA PRO A 2 7.02 2.64 -12.58
C PRO A 2 6.22 2.89 -11.31
N ILE A 3 4.90 2.81 -11.44
CA ILE A 3 3.98 2.91 -10.32
C ILE A 3 3.43 1.52 -10.05
N PHE A 4 3.43 1.14 -8.78
CA PHE A 4 2.92 -0.16 -8.34
C PHE A 4 1.72 0.04 -7.43
N LEU A 5 0.75 -0.84 -7.59
CA LEU A 5 -0.42 -0.90 -6.71
C LEU A 5 -0.22 -2.02 -5.72
N GLY A 6 -0.20 -1.68 -4.44
CA GLY A 6 -0.23 -2.68 -3.37
C GLY A 6 -1.68 -2.99 -3.04
N ILE A 7 -2.05 -4.26 -3.14
CA ILE A 7 -3.43 -4.69 -2.96
C ILE A 7 -3.56 -5.37 -1.59
N HIS A 8 -4.45 -4.83 -0.77
CA HIS A 8 -4.71 -5.33 0.58
C HIS A 8 -6.16 -5.78 0.71
N LYS A 9 -6.35 -6.89 1.40
CA LYS A 9 -7.66 -7.32 1.83
C LYS A 9 -7.80 -6.96 3.31
N LEU A 10 -8.81 -6.18 3.65
CA LEU A 10 -8.99 -5.72 5.02
C LEU A 10 -9.81 -6.72 5.84
N PRO A 11 -9.29 -7.16 7.01
CA PRO A 11 -10.10 -7.94 7.93
C PRO A 11 -11.37 -7.18 8.36
N SER A 12 -12.45 -7.91 8.60
CA SER A 12 -13.75 -7.30 8.87
C SER A 12 -13.80 -6.44 10.14
N GLU A 13 -12.92 -6.69 11.10
CA GLU A 13 -12.86 -5.93 12.35
C GLU A 13 -12.02 -4.68 12.28
N LEU A 14 -11.35 -4.44 11.18
CA LEU A 14 -10.44 -3.30 11.05
C LEU A 14 -11.24 -2.00 10.92
N THR A 15 -10.84 -0.98 11.67
CA THR A 15 -11.48 0.34 11.63
C THR A 15 -10.74 1.28 10.69
N ALA A 16 -11.41 2.36 10.25
CA ALA A 16 -10.78 3.36 9.40
C ALA A 16 -9.52 3.96 10.03
N PRO A 17 -9.50 4.37 11.31
CA PRO A 17 -8.26 4.85 11.92
C PRO A 17 -7.11 3.85 11.88
N GLU A 18 -7.42 2.55 12.03
CA GLU A 18 -6.39 1.51 11.96
C GLU A 18 -5.82 1.37 10.55
N VAL A 19 -6.66 1.48 9.53
CA VAL A 19 -6.20 1.45 8.13
C VAL A 19 -5.31 2.65 7.85
N GLU A 20 -5.72 3.84 8.29
CA GLU A 20 -4.95 5.06 8.06
C GLU A 20 -3.61 5.04 8.81
N GLU A 21 -3.59 4.50 10.02
CA GLU A 21 -2.35 4.30 10.77
C GLU A 21 -1.43 3.30 10.07
N GLY A 22 -1.99 2.23 9.54
CA GLY A 22 -1.23 1.24 8.76
C GLY A 22 -0.59 1.87 7.53
N TYR A 23 -1.32 2.72 6.82
CA TYR A 23 -0.76 3.43 5.67
C TYR A 23 0.35 4.40 6.10
N ALA A 24 0.16 5.12 7.21
CA ALA A 24 1.18 6.05 7.69
C ALA A 24 2.49 5.33 8.02
N LYS A 25 2.42 4.15 8.61
CA LYS A 25 3.59 3.32 8.90
C LYS A 25 4.27 2.85 7.61
N TYR A 26 3.48 2.37 6.65
CA TYR A 26 4.01 1.98 5.35
C TYR A 26 4.70 3.15 4.67
N LYS A 27 4.05 4.31 4.67
CA LYS A 27 4.58 5.50 4.02
C LYS A 27 5.94 5.89 4.59
N ALA A 28 6.07 5.91 5.90
CA ALA A 28 7.35 6.22 6.56
C ALA A 28 8.43 5.21 6.17
N ASN A 29 8.08 3.93 6.18
CA ASN A 29 9.03 2.87 5.83
C ASN A 29 9.44 2.95 4.35
N ALA A 30 8.49 3.21 3.46
CA ALA A 30 8.76 3.35 2.03
C ALA A 30 9.70 4.53 1.75
N ILE A 31 9.45 5.68 2.40
CA ILE A 31 10.31 6.86 2.25
C ILE A 31 11.72 6.54 2.74
N ALA A 32 11.85 5.86 3.87
CA ALA A 32 13.15 5.48 4.42
C ALA A 32 13.94 4.57 3.47
N LYS A 33 13.24 3.81 2.63
CA LYS A 33 13.87 2.92 1.64
C LYS A 33 14.03 3.58 0.26
N GLY A 34 13.75 4.87 0.15
CA GLY A 34 13.93 5.61 -1.10
C GLY A 34 12.78 5.45 -2.10
N LEU A 35 11.65 4.91 -1.68
CA LEU A 35 10.47 4.82 -2.51
C LEU A 35 9.65 6.09 -2.37
N LYS A 36 8.69 6.27 -3.30
CA LYS A 36 7.82 7.44 -3.28
C LYS A 36 6.36 7.00 -3.18
N PRO A 37 5.81 6.90 -1.97
CA PRO A 37 4.39 6.61 -1.81
C PRO A 37 3.56 7.82 -2.29
N LEU A 38 2.55 7.55 -3.10
CA LEU A 38 1.75 8.59 -3.73
C LEU A 38 0.42 8.79 -3.03
N SER A 39 -0.33 7.72 -2.83
CA SER A 39 -1.66 7.78 -2.23
C SER A 39 -2.16 6.39 -1.88
N ALA A 40 -3.25 6.36 -1.14
CA ALA A 40 -3.97 5.12 -0.90
C ALA A 40 -5.46 5.42 -0.92
N ILE A 41 -6.23 4.42 -1.36
CA ILE A 41 -7.69 4.44 -1.28
C ILE A 41 -8.14 3.18 -0.55
N TYR A 42 -9.24 3.26 0.18
CA TYR A 42 -9.74 2.09 0.88
C TYR A 42 -11.24 2.14 1.06
N SER A 43 -11.83 0.97 1.28
CA SER A 43 -13.24 0.82 1.57
C SER A 43 -13.38 -0.18 2.72
N ILE A 44 -13.81 0.31 3.88
CA ILE A 44 -14.10 -0.57 5.01
C ILE A 44 -15.28 -1.48 4.67
N ASP A 45 -16.30 -0.91 4.03
CA ASP A 45 -17.51 -1.66 3.67
C ASP A 45 -17.20 -2.83 2.73
N LYS A 46 -16.35 -2.62 1.75
CA LYS A 46 -16.00 -3.66 0.77
C LYS A 46 -14.73 -4.43 1.14
N GLY A 47 -14.02 -4.00 2.17
CA GLY A 47 -12.89 -4.76 2.72
C GLY A 47 -11.63 -4.76 1.87
N PHE A 48 -11.30 -3.63 1.25
CA PHE A 48 -10.05 -3.54 0.49
C PHE A 48 -9.31 -2.22 0.74
N ALA A 49 -8.03 -2.23 0.45
CA ALA A 49 -7.23 -1.02 0.37
C ALA A 49 -6.19 -1.18 -0.74
N HIS A 50 -5.96 -0.10 -1.47
CA HIS A 50 -4.95 -0.07 -2.53
C HIS A 50 -4.03 1.11 -2.29
N CYS A 51 -2.72 0.87 -2.24
CA CYS A 51 -1.73 1.95 -2.12
C CYS A 51 -0.92 2.04 -3.42
N GLN A 52 -0.62 3.26 -3.84
CA GLN A 52 0.18 3.52 -5.03
C GLN A 52 1.55 4.03 -4.62
N THR A 53 2.59 3.43 -5.18
CA THR A 53 3.97 3.80 -4.87
C THR A 53 4.83 3.78 -6.13
N GLU A 54 5.63 4.82 -6.35
CA GLU A 54 6.68 4.78 -7.36
C GLU A 54 7.88 4.02 -6.80
N ALA A 55 8.37 3.03 -7.54
CA ALA A 55 9.52 2.22 -7.14
C ALA A 55 10.19 1.61 -8.37
N GLU A 56 11.40 1.12 -8.21
CA GLU A 56 12.12 0.47 -9.30
C GLU A 56 11.47 -0.83 -9.73
N ASN A 57 10.94 -1.58 -8.76
CA ASN A 57 10.32 -2.88 -9.02
C ASN A 57 9.37 -3.26 -7.87
N ALA A 58 8.60 -4.31 -8.10
CA ALA A 58 7.61 -4.77 -7.13
C ALA A 58 8.24 -5.25 -5.82
N ASP A 59 9.42 -5.87 -5.88
CA ASP A 59 10.06 -6.39 -4.67
C ASP A 59 10.39 -5.29 -3.67
N ARG A 60 10.76 -4.10 -4.15
CA ARG A 60 11.02 -2.97 -3.27
C ARG A 60 9.74 -2.57 -2.52
N VAL A 61 8.61 -2.60 -3.21
CA VAL A 61 7.30 -2.28 -2.59
C VAL A 61 6.95 -3.36 -1.56
N ARG A 62 7.17 -4.63 -1.87
CA ARG A 62 6.93 -5.72 -0.92
C ARG A 62 7.80 -5.56 0.33
N GLN A 63 9.07 -5.23 0.16
CA GLN A 63 9.98 -5.01 1.28
C GLN A 63 9.49 -3.86 2.19
N ALA A 64 8.94 -2.81 1.60
CA ALA A 64 8.43 -1.67 2.37
C ALA A 64 7.19 -2.04 3.19
N HIS A 65 6.48 -3.11 2.81
CA HIS A 65 5.31 -3.59 3.55
C HIS A 65 5.68 -4.59 4.66
N GLU A 66 6.94 -5.00 4.77
CA GLU A 66 7.34 -5.94 5.82
C GLU A 66 7.07 -5.36 7.20
N GLY A 67 6.51 -6.18 8.07
CA GLY A 67 6.12 -5.75 9.40
C GLY A 67 4.77 -5.06 9.48
N SER A 68 4.08 -4.90 8.35
CA SER A 68 2.74 -4.32 8.33
C SER A 68 1.72 -5.27 8.96
N ALA A 69 0.79 -4.71 9.75
CA ALA A 69 -0.29 -5.47 10.35
C ALA A 69 -1.41 -5.75 9.34
N ILE A 70 -1.42 -5.08 8.20
CA ILE A 70 -2.47 -5.25 7.19
C ILE A 70 -1.94 -6.19 6.10
N PRO A 71 -2.62 -7.31 5.83
CA PRO A 71 -2.14 -8.29 4.85
C PRO A 71 -2.01 -7.68 3.46
N LEU A 72 -0.91 -7.99 2.80
CA LEU A 72 -0.67 -7.59 1.41
C LEU A 72 -0.91 -8.80 0.52
N GLU A 73 -1.91 -8.70 -0.36
CA GLU A 73 -2.24 -9.81 -1.26
C GLU A 73 -1.37 -9.84 -2.50
N ASP A 74 -1.09 -8.66 -3.08
CA ASP A 74 -0.34 -8.60 -4.31
C ASP A 74 0.26 -7.21 -4.51
N VAL A 75 1.25 -7.13 -5.40
CA VAL A 75 1.82 -5.88 -5.87
C VAL A 75 1.90 -5.98 -7.38
N VAL A 76 1.21 -5.07 -8.08
CA VAL A 76 1.15 -5.10 -9.55
C VAL A 76 1.54 -3.74 -10.11
N GLU A 77 2.22 -3.76 -11.24
CA GLU A 77 2.52 -2.53 -11.95
C GLU A 77 1.24 -2.00 -12.59
N VAL A 78 1.00 -0.70 -12.46
CA VAL A 78 -0.20 -0.05 -13.00
C VAL A 78 0.19 1.15 -13.84
N LYS A 79 -0.70 1.54 -14.74
CA LYS A 79 -0.58 2.73 -15.55
C LYS A 79 -1.87 3.52 -15.46
N SER A 80 -1.72 4.85 -15.43
CA SER A 80 -2.85 5.75 -15.35
C SER A 80 -3.31 6.13 -16.76
N ILE A 81 -4.62 6.18 -16.96
CA ILE A 81 -5.22 6.67 -18.19
C ILE A 81 -5.96 7.94 -17.83
N GLN A 82 -5.66 9.03 -18.55
CA GLN A 82 -6.28 10.33 -18.27
C GLN A 82 -6.98 10.89 -19.50
#